data_238eec943cbed49c458ca0351709f51b
#
_entry.id   238eec943cbed49c458ca0351709f51b
#
_cell.length_a   1.000
_cell.length_b   1.000
_cell.length_c   1.000
_cell.angle_alpha   90.00
_cell.angle_beta   90.00
_cell.angle_gamma   90.00
#
_symmetry.space_group_name_H-M   'P 1'
#
loop_
_entity.id
_entity.type
_entity.pdbx_description
1 polymer ?
#
loop_
_entity_poly.entity_id
_entity_poly.type
_entity_poly.pdbx_seq_one_letter_code
_entity_poly.pdbx_strand_id
1 'polypeptide(L)'
;THHPEGKALMDLTRVMPLQETIMEALGVPINVIEKLLEPRAKKIDRALHADNFNRVADAARLLDIPFMNCHTPADNHVHKFLEKIIKEKQPKMRYLKDLTEVLLGIPEFAEGAKMSSAPVIVSGSPKSKLGKIAVTGMTGGTSGNEDIYESLSQAGVSTILAMHMSEGHREK
;
A
#
# COMPACT_ATOMS: atom_id res chain seq x y z
N THR A 1 -9.98 6.93 14.13
CA THR A 1 -8.56 6.98 13.76
C THR A 1 -8.34 6.37 12.37
N HIS A 2 -7.29 6.76 11.66
CA HIS A 2 -6.86 6.12 10.42
C HIS A 2 -6.24 4.75 10.74
N HIS A 3 -5.20 4.71 11.56
CA HIS A 3 -4.59 3.45 11.97
C HIS A 3 -5.54 2.62 12.82
N PRO A 4 -5.59 1.29 12.61
CA PRO A 4 -6.44 0.40 13.39
C PRO A 4 -6.00 0.37 14.87
N GLU A 5 -6.98 0.30 15.75
CA GLU A 5 -6.83 0.21 17.19
C GLU A 5 -7.72 -0.91 17.73
N GLY A 6 -7.34 -1.49 18.87
CA GLY A 6 -8.13 -2.52 19.53
C GLY A 6 -8.33 -3.76 18.66
N LYS A 7 -9.55 -4.30 18.66
CA LYS A 7 -9.90 -5.50 17.92
C LYS A 7 -9.64 -5.39 16.41
N ALA A 8 -9.84 -4.21 15.82
CA ALA A 8 -9.60 -4.02 14.38
C ALA A 8 -8.12 -4.23 14.00
N LEU A 9 -7.17 -3.86 14.87
CA LEU A 9 -5.77 -4.13 14.67
C LEU A 9 -5.45 -5.63 14.83
N MET A 10 -6.04 -6.29 15.82
CA MET A 10 -5.85 -7.73 16.03
C MET A 10 -6.40 -8.59 14.89
N ASP A 11 -7.43 -8.11 14.19
CA ASP A 11 -8.01 -8.78 13.02
C ASP A 11 -7.28 -8.42 11.69
N LEU A 12 -6.18 -7.65 11.73
CA LEU A 12 -5.48 -7.17 10.55
C LEU A 12 -5.08 -8.30 9.59
N THR A 13 -4.60 -9.42 10.12
CA THR A 13 -4.17 -10.56 9.31
C THR A 13 -5.32 -11.23 8.55
N ARG A 14 -6.57 -11.03 8.99
CA ARG A 14 -7.76 -11.55 8.30
C ARG A 14 -8.13 -10.77 7.03
N VAL A 15 -7.67 -9.52 6.91
CA VAL A 15 -7.91 -8.69 5.73
C VAL A 15 -6.76 -8.74 4.73
N MET A 16 -5.61 -9.28 5.13
CA MET A 16 -4.45 -9.41 4.23
C MET A 16 -4.73 -10.23 2.96
N PRO A 17 -5.54 -11.32 2.98
CA PRO A 17 -5.87 -12.07 1.78
C PRO A 17 -6.61 -11.27 0.70
N LEU A 18 -7.19 -10.11 1.02
CA LEU A 18 -7.78 -9.21 0.01
C LEU A 18 -6.75 -8.72 -1.02
N GLN A 19 -5.47 -8.77 -0.71
CA GLN A 19 -4.39 -8.46 -1.64
C GLN A 19 -4.16 -9.51 -2.70
N GLU A 20 -4.53 -10.75 -2.43
CA GLU A 20 -4.42 -11.83 -3.40
C GLU A 20 -5.13 -11.43 -4.70
N THR A 21 -6.34 -10.88 -4.59
CA THR A 21 -7.12 -10.39 -5.74
C THR A 21 -6.40 -9.30 -6.52
N ILE A 22 -5.71 -8.39 -5.85
CA ILE A 22 -4.96 -7.30 -6.50
C ILE A 22 -3.75 -7.88 -7.25
N MET A 23 -2.99 -8.76 -6.62
CA MET A 23 -1.80 -9.36 -7.22
C MET A 23 -2.16 -10.29 -8.38
N GLU A 24 -3.24 -11.05 -8.25
CA GLU A 24 -3.77 -11.90 -9.31
C GLU A 24 -4.18 -11.05 -10.54
N ALA A 25 -4.87 -9.95 -10.31
CA ALA A 25 -5.24 -9.01 -11.38
C ALA A 25 -4.02 -8.38 -12.08
N LEU A 26 -2.89 -8.29 -11.39
CA LEU A 26 -1.61 -7.85 -11.96
C LEU A 26 -0.88 -8.96 -12.73
N GLY A 27 -1.33 -10.21 -12.62
CA GLY A 27 -0.82 -11.37 -13.35
C GLY A 27 0.11 -12.28 -12.54
N VAL A 28 0.16 -12.15 -11.22
CA VAL A 28 0.90 -13.08 -10.36
C VAL A 28 0.04 -14.33 -10.11
N PRO A 29 0.57 -15.56 -10.28
CA PRO A 29 -0.17 -16.79 -10.01
C PRO A 29 -0.58 -16.91 -8.54
N ILE A 30 -1.82 -17.35 -8.27
CA ILE A 30 -2.39 -17.41 -6.91
C ILE A 30 -1.54 -18.24 -5.93
N ASN A 31 -1.01 -19.36 -6.35
CA ASN A 31 -0.16 -20.20 -5.52
C ASN A 31 1.16 -19.54 -5.11
N VAL A 32 1.67 -18.61 -5.92
CA VAL A 32 2.84 -17.78 -5.59
C VAL A 32 2.46 -16.73 -4.56
N ILE A 33 1.31 -16.08 -4.75
CA ILE A 33 0.80 -15.05 -3.84
C ILE A 33 0.59 -15.64 -2.44
N GLU A 34 -0.15 -16.74 -2.31
CA GLU A 34 -0.41 -17.44 -1.04
C GLU A 34 0.90 -17.78 -0.31
N LYS A 35 1.86 -18.37 -1.04
CA LYS A 35 3.16 -18.74 -0.50
C LYS A 35 3.93 -17.54 0.08
N LEU A 36 3.80 -16.37 -0.53
CA LEU A 36 4.49 -15.15 -0.09
C LEU A 36 3.74 -14.41 1.02
N LEU A 37 2.40 -14.42 1.02
CA LEU A 37 1.59 -13.73 2.01
C LEU A 37 1.51 -14.48 3.35
N GLU A 38 1.46 -15.81 3.36
CA GLU A 38 1.31 -16.60 4.59
C GLU A 38 2.41 -16.35 5.63
N PRO A 39 3.72 -16.37 5.30
CA PRO A 39 4.78 -16.07 6.27
C PRO A 39 4.67 -14.64 6.81
N ARG A 40 4.26 -13.69 5.98
CA ARG A 40 4.06 -12.29 6.35
C ARG A 40 2.91 -12.14 7.33
N ALA A 41 1.75 -12.76 7.05
CA ALA A 41 0.60 -12.77 7.94
C ALA A 41 0.96 -13.36 9.30
N LYS A 42 1.65 -14.51 9.34
CA LYS A 42 2.13 -15.14 10.58
C LYS A 42 3.11 -14.25 11.36
N LYS A 43 3.98 -13.50 10.68
CA LYS A 43 4.91 -12.55 11.32
C LYS A 43 4.15 -11.40 11.99
N ILE A 44 3.17 -10.83 11.30
CA ILE A 44 2.33 -9.75 11.80
C ILE A 44 1.49 -10.25 12.99
N ASP A 45 0.84 -11.38 12.86
CA ASP A 45 0.03 -11.98 13.93
C ASP A 45 0.84 -12.15 15.23
N ARG A 46 2.06 -12.69 15.14
CA ARG A 46 2.95 -12.81 16.31
C ARG A 46 3.35 -11.46 16.90
N ALA A 47 3.57 -10.45 16.08
CA ALA A 47 3.93 -9.11 16.56
C ALA A 47 2.75 -8.44 17.27
N LEU A 48 1.53 -8.62 16.76
CA LEU A 48 0.32 -8.02 17.31
C LEU A 48 -0.08 -8.63 18.67
N HIS A 49 0.19 -9.91 18.91
CA HIS A 49 -0.18 -10.58 20.18
C HIS A 49 0.61 -10.10 21.40
N ALA A 50 1.74 -9.42 21.22
CA ALA A 50 2.61 -8.99 22.29
C ALA A 50 2.25 -7.62 22.89
N ASP A 51 1.38 -6.83 22.25
CA ASP A 51 1.13 -5.43 22.59
C ASP A 51 -0.31 -5.17 23.07
N ASN A 52 -0.46 -4.08 23.85
CA ASN A 52 -1.79 -3.60 24.25
C ASN A 52 -2.33 -2.58 23.24
N PHE A 53 -3.18 -3.07 22.32
CA PHE A 53 -3.81 -2.27 21.26
C PHE A 53 -5.15 -1.64 21.67
N ASN A 54 -5.63 -1.86 22.89
CA ASN A 54 -6.93 -1.35 23.33
C ASN A 54 -6.86 0.02 24.00
N ARG A 55 -5.66 0.56 24.26
CA ARG A 55 -5.46 1.78 25.06
C ARG A 55 -6.34 2.96 24.59
N VAL A 56 -6.35 3.25 23.30
CA VAL A 56 -7.13 4.37 22.75
C VAL A 56 -8.62 4.05 22.74
N ALA A 57 -8.99 2.84 22.34
CA ALA A 57 -10.39 2.39 22.35
C ALA A 57 -10.98 2.35 23.77
N ASP A 58 -10.20 1.91 24.75
CA ASP A 58 -10.61 1.89 26.17
C ASP A 58 -10.74 3.32 26.73
N ALA A 59 -9.82 4.22 26.40
CA ALA A 59 -9.93 5.62 26.78
C ALA A 59 -11.19 6.27 26.20
N ALA A 60 -11.49 6.04 24.93
CA ALA A 60 -12.70 6.53 24.27
C ALA A 60 -13.96 5.99 24.97
N ARG A 61 -13.97 4.68 25.30
CA ARG A 61 -15.09 4.06 26.04
C ARG A 61 -15.28 4.66 27.43
N LEU A 62 -14.21 4.88 28.17
CA LEU A 62 -14.26 5.48 29.52
C LEU A 62 -14.72 6.94 29.49
N LEU A 63 -14.41 7.66 28.42
CA LEU A 63 -14.80 9.07 28.25
C LEU A 63 -16.12 9.25 27.51
N ASP A 64 -16.81 8.14 27.17
CA ASP A 64 -18.04 8.13 26.38
C ASP A 64 -17.92 8.88 25.04
N ILE A 65 -16.76 8.72 24.38
CA ILE A 65 -16.46 9.32 23.07
C ILE A 65 -16.67 8.27 21.99
N PRO A 66 -17.51 8.54 20.96
CA PRO A 66 -17.63 7.67 19.81
C PRO A 66 -16.28 7.41 19.15
N PHE A 67 -15.95 6.15 18.90
CA PHE A 67 -14.67 5.73 18.34
C PHE A 67 -14.86 4.81 17.15
N MET A 68 -14.12 5.08 16.06
CA MET A 68 -14.15 4.29 14.86
C MET A 68 -12.76 4.24 14.21
N ASN A 69 -12.40 3.08 13.68
CA ASN A 69 -11.25 2.89 12.78
C ASN A 69 -11.71 2.89 11.33
N CYS A 70 -10.99 3.61 10.47
CA CYS A 70 -11.30 3.70 9.04
C CYS A 70 -10.09 3.45 8.12
N HIS A 71 -9.09 2.70 8.60
CA HIS A 71 -7.85 2.44 7.87
C HIS A 71 -8.13 1.80 6.49
N THR A 72 -8.64 0.57 6.49
CA THR A 72 -8.89 -0.16 5.23
C THR A 72 -9.82 0.58 4.25
N PRO A 73 -10.96 1.15 4.67
CA PRO A 73 -11.79 1.93 3.76
C PRO A 73 -11.07 3.15 3.18
N ALA A 74 -10.30 3.89 3.99
CA ALA A 74 -9.56 5.05 3.52
C ALA A 74 -8.50 4.68 2.49
N ASP A 75 -7.68 3.68 2.80
CA ASP A 75 -6.61 3.22 1.90
C ASP A 75 -7.16 2.63 0.60
N ASN A 76 -8.27 1.89 0.67
CA ASN A 76 -8.93 1.37 -0.53
C ASN A 76 -9.50 2.49 -1.41
N HIS A 77 -9.97 3.59 -0.83
CA HIS A 77 -10.36 4.78 -1.58
C HIS A 77 -9.15 5.40 -2.31
N VAL A 78 -8.03 5.57 -1.61
CA VAL A 78 -6.78 6.06 -2.21
C VAL A 78 -6.33 5.14 -3.35
N HIS A 79 -6.31 3.83 -3.10
CA HIS A 79 -5.93 2.83 -4.11
C HIS A 79 -6.76 2.98 -5.40
N LYS A 80 -8.09 2.90 -5.28
CA LYS A 80 -9.01 3.01 -6.42
C LYS A 80 -8.91 4.36 -7.13
N PHE A 81 -8.74 5.44 -6.37
CA PHE A 81 -8.58 6.77 -6.93
C PHE A 81 -7.30 6.87 -7.78
N LEU A 82 -6.17 6.36 -7.26
CA LEU A 82 -4.90 6.34 -7.97
C LEU A 82 -4.96 5.45 -9.23
N GLU A 83 -5.55 4.25 -9.12
CA GLU A 83 -5.76 3.37 -10.29
C GLU A 83 -6.54 4.09 -11.40
N LYS A 84 -7.63 4.78 -11.03
CA LYS A 84 -8.45 5.54 -11.98
C LYS A 84 -7.64 6.63 -12.66
N ILE A 85 -6.94 7.48 -11.90
CA ILE A 85 -6.12 8.57 -12.45
C ILE A 85 -5.01 8.02 -13.35
N ILE A 86 -4.32 6.97 -12.92
CA ILE A 86 -3.27 6.35 -13.72
C ILE A 86 -3.85 5.83 -15.04
N LYS A 87 -4.93 5.08 -14.99
CA LYS A 87 -5.59 4.56 -16.20
C LYS A 87 -5.98 5.66 -17.19
N GLU A 88 -6.48 6.80 -16.68
CA GLU A 88 -6.88 7.94 -17.51
C GLU A 88 -5.66 8.69 -18.10
N LYS A 89 -4.57 8.81 -17.37
CA LYS A 89 -3.41 9.61 -17.75
C LYS A 89 -2.29 8.80 -18.41
N GLN A 90 -2.22 7.49 -18.18
CA GLN A 90 -1.15 6.61 -18.70
C GLN A 90 -0.87 6.76 -20.20
N PRO A 91 -1.87 6.94 -21.10
CA PRO A 91 -1.58 7.14 -22.52
C PRO A 91 -0.69 8.36 -22.84
N LYS A 92 -0.60 9.33 -21.92
CA LYS A 92 0.19 10.54 -22.04
C LYS A 92 1.49 10.51 -21.24
N MET A 93 1.68 9.48 -20.40
CA MET A 93 2.86 9.33 -19.54
C MET A 93 3.85 8.35 -20.18
N ARG A 94 5.11 8.69 -20.21
CA ARG A 94 6.20 7.87 -20.74
C ARG A 94 7.28 7.54 -19.72
N TYR A 95 7.52 8.45 -18.78
CA TYR A 95 8.63 8.40 -17.83
C TYR A 95 8.15 8.57 -16.40
N LEU A 96 8.96 8.17 -15.43
CA LEU A 96 8.64 8.32 -14.01
C LEU A 96 8.35 9.79 -13.62
N LYS A 97 9.04 10.77 -14.22
CA LYS A 97 8.74 12.19 -14.01
C LYS A 97 7.28 12.53 -14.35
N ASP A 98 6.75 11.97 -15.42
CA ASP A 98 5.38 12.25 -15.86
C ASP A 98 4.36 11.73 -14.83
N LEU A 99 4.64 10.56 -14.23
CA LEU A 99 3.84 10.03 -13.12
C LEU A 99 3.94 10.94 -11.89
N THR A 100 5.15 11.37 -11.54
CA THR A 100 5.35 12.29 -10.41
C THR A 100 4.59 13.61 -10.61
N GLU A 101 4.61 14.18 -11.82
CA GLU A 101 3.84 15.37 -12.17
C GLU A 101 2.32 15.15 -12.04
N VAL A 102 1.81 14.00 -12.48
CA VAL A 102 0.39 13.63 -12.32
C VAL A 102 0.02 13.52 -10.84
N LEU A 103 0.87 12.91 -10.00
CA LEU A 103 0.64 12.81 -8.57
C LEU A 103 0.65 14.19 -7.90
N LEU A 104 1.60 15.05 -8.24
CA LEU A 104 1.66 16.42 -7.71
C LEU A 104 0.51 17.32 -8.19
N GLY A 105 -0.23 16.91 -9.21
CA GLY A 105 -1.49 17.54 -9.61
C GLY A 105 -2.68 17.20 -8.71
N ILE A 106 -2.53 16.25 -7.79
CA ILE A 106 -3.55 15.90 -6.78
C ILE A 106 -3.36 16.82 -5.57
N PRO A 107 -4.42 17.54 -5.13
CA PRO A 107 -4.30 18.55 -4.07
C PRO A 107 -3.60 18.06 -2.80
N GLU A 108 -3.91 16.87 -2.34
CA GLU A 108 -3.34 16.28 -1.12
C GLU A 108 -1.83 16.05 -1.25
N PHE A 109 -1.36 15.59 -2.40
CA PHE A 109 0.06 15.41 -2.64
C PHE A 109 0.79 16.74 -2.87
N ALA A 110 0.11 17.72 -3.49
CA ALA A 110 0.65 19.07 -3.65
C ALA A 110 0.84 19.77 -2.28
N GLU A 111 -0.13 19.66 -1.38
CA GLU A 111 -0.01 20.17 -0.02
C GLU A 111 1.05 19.38 0.79
N GLY A 112 1.09 18.06 0.68
CA GLY A 112 2.14 17.24 1.29
C GLY A 112 3.54 17.65 0.84
N ALA A 113 3.71 17.97 -0.45
CA ALA A 113 5.00 18.43 -1.00
C ALA A 113 5.49 19.74 -0.35
N LYS A 114 4.58 20.67 -0.02
CA LYS A 114 4.92 21.90 0.71
C LYS A 114 5.41 21.63 2.12
N MET A 115 5.03 20.49 2.70
CA MET A 115 5.43 20.03 4.04
C MET A 115 6.55 18.99 4.00
N SER A 116 7.36 18.97 2.93
CA SER A 116 8.47 18.01 2.72
C SER A 116 8.03 16.54 2.61
N SER A 117 6.78 16.30 2.22
CA SER A 117 6.21 14.96 2.00
C SER A 117 5.75 14.78 0.55
N ALA A 118 6.63 15.07 -0.40
CA ALA A 118 6.37 14.86 -1.82
C ALA A 118 6.50 13.38 -2.21
N PRO A 119 5.82 12.94 -3.30
CA PRO A 119 6.12 11.65 -3.91
C PRO A 119 7.60 11.55 -4.30
N VAL A 120 8.25 10.44 -3.94
CA VAL A 120 9.68 10.21 -4.19
C VAL A 120 9.89 9.04 -5.14
N ILE A 121 10.87 9.14 -6.02
CA ILE A 121 11.36 8.02 -6.81
C ILE A 121 12.39 7.27 -5.96
N VAL A 122 11.99 6.10 -5.45
CA VAL A 122 12.82 5.28 -4.55
C VAL A 122 13.85 4.47 -5.34
N SER A 123 13.47 3.99 -6.53
CA SER A 123 14.33 3.24 -7.45
C SER A 123 14.14 3.74 -8.88
N GLY A 124 15.19 3.77 -9.66
CA GLY A 124 15.19 4.34 -10.99
C GLY A 124 15.52 5.84 -11.03
N SER A 125 15.13 6.51 -12.09
CA SER A 125 15.36 7.93 -12.30
C SER A 125 14.15 8.61 -12.95
N PRO A 126 14.05 9.95 -12.92
CA PRO A 126 12.97 10.66 -13.61
C PRO A 126 12.82 10.30 -15.10
N LYS A 127 13.91 9.85 -15.74
CA LYS A 127 13.96 9.45 -17.16
C LYS A 127 13.70 7.96 -17.39
N SER A 128 13.49 7.16 -16.34
CA SER A 128 13.12 5.75 -16.47
C SER A 128 11.74 5.61 -17.09
N LYS A 129 11.57 4.64 -17.99
CA LYS A 129 10.29 4.37 -18.68
C LYS A 129 9.30 3.73 -17.70
N LEU A 130 8.05 4.17 -17.77
CA LEU A 130 6.98 3.66 -16.89
C LEU A 130 6.60 2.20 -17.16
N GLY A 131 6.35 1.84 -18.42
CA GLY A 131 5.80 0.52 -18.75
C GLY A 131 4.46 0.23 -18.06
N LYS A 132 4.24 -1.02 -17.65
CA LYS A 132 3.05 -1.43 -16.88
C LYS A 132 3.19 -0.97 -15.43
N ILE A 133 2.23 -0.19 -14.95
CA ILE A 133 2.22 0.37 -13.60
C ILE A 133 1.35 -0.51 -12.70
N ALA A 134 1.88 -0.89 -11.55
CA ALA A 134 1.12 -1.51 -10.45
C ALA A 134 0.94 -0.51 -9.31
N VAL A 135 -0.30 -0.31 -8.87
CA VAL A 135 -0.62 0.38 -7.63
C VAL A 135 -0.76 -0.67 -6.54
N THR A 136 0.12 -0.65 -5.54
CA THR A 136 0.16 -1.68 -4.49
C THR A 136 0.69 -1.11 -3.17
N GLY A 137 0.62 -1.88 -2.09
CA GLY A 137 1.14 -1.45 -0.79
C GLY A 137 0.46 -0.19 -0.22
N MET A 138 -0.80 0.07 -0.60
CA MET A 138 -1.54 1.24 -0.11
C MET A 138 -2.10 1.00 1.29
N THR A 139 -2.57 -0.20 1.57
CA THR A 139 -3.08 -0.57 2.90
C THR A 139 -1.94 -1.13 3.76
N GLY A 140 -1.85 -0.72 5.02
CA GLY A 140 -0.82 -1.20 5.95
C GLY A 140 -0.79 -2.73 6.07
N GLY A 141 0.39 -3.30 6.10
CA GLY A 141 0.60 -4.76 6.13
C GLY A 141 0.47 -5.46 4.78
N THR A 142 0.10 -4.74 3.75
CA THR A 142 -0.23 -5.27 2.42
C THR A 142 0.93 -5.27 1.41
N SER A 143 2.12 -4.79 1.79
CA SER A 143 3.30 -4.82 0.90
C SER A 143 3.80 -6.24 0.58
N GLY A 144 3.23 -7.27 1.23
CA GLY A 144 3.63 -8.65 1.00
C GLY A 144 5.04 -8.97 1.51
N ASN A 145 5.57 -10.09 1.04
CA ASN A 145 6.98 -10.42 1.16
C ASN A 145 7.77 -9.63 0.09
N GLU A 146 9.03 -9.34 0.36
CA GLU A 146 9.96 -8.64 -0.55
C GLU A 146 10.03 -9.31 -1.93
N ASP A 147 9.94 -10.65 -1.98
CA ASP A 147 9.97 -11.43 -3.22
C ASP A 147 8.73 -11.22 -4.13
N ILE A 148 7.67 -10.55 -3.66
CA ILE A 148 6.51 -10.23 -4.49
C ILE A 148 6.91 -9.31 -5.65
N TYR A 149 7.90 -8.45 -5.47
CA TYR A 149 8.34 -7.53 -6.52
C TYR A 149 9.02 -8.25 -7.68
N GLU A 150 9.76 -9.31 -7.40
CA GLU A 150 10.29 -10.18 -8.45
C GLU A 150 9.15 -10.82 -9.26
N SER A 151 8.13 -11.36 -8.56
CA SER A 151 6.96 -11.94 -9.21
C SER A 151 6.18 -10.93 -10.05
N LEU A 152 6.03 -9.69 -9.57
CA LEU A 152 5.41 -8.60 -10.33
C LEU A 152 6.24 -8.25 -11.57
N SER A 153 7.57 -8.20 -11.46
CA SER A 153 8.47 -7.97 -12.59
C SER A 153 8.33 -9.08 -13.64
N GLN A 154 8.28 -10.35 -13.22
CA GLN A 154 8.05 -11.49 -14.12
C GLN A 154 6.67 -11.42 -14.80
N ALA A 155 5.66 -10.85 -14.13
CA ALA A 155 4.34 -10.56 -14.71
C ALA A 155 4.31 -9.31 -15.62
N GLY A 156 5.49 -8.73 -15.91
CA GLY A 156 5.68 -7.59 -16.81
C GLY A 156 5.40 -6.22 -16.18
N VAL A 157 5.28 -6.12 -14.86
CA VAL A 157 5.20 -4.83 -14.16
C VAL A 157 6.57 -4.16 -14.22
N SER A 158 6.60 -2.90 -14.64
CA SER A 158 7.84 -2.10 -14.77
C SER A 158 7.91 -0.95 -13.78
N THR A 159 6.78 -0.58 -13.19
CA THR A 159 6.71 0.52 -12.22
C THR A 159 5.76 0.14 -11.08
N ILE A 160 6.21 0.37 -9.87
CA ILE A 160 5.40 0.17 -8.67
C ILE A 160 5.13 1.54 -8.05
N LEU A 161 3.85 1.82 -7.79
CA LEU A 161 3.40 2.95 -6.98
C LEU A 161 2.92 2.39 -5.65
N ALA A 162 3.64 2.71 -4.58
CA ALA A 162 3.35 2.22 -3.23
C ALA A 162 3.36 3.36 -2.21
N MET A 163 2.55 3.24 -1.15
CA MET A 163 2.56 4.16 -0.01
C MET A 163 3.66 3.77 0.99
N HIS A 164 3.88 2.48 1.19
CA HIS A 164 4.86 1.94 2.13
C HIS A 164 5.85 1.02 1.40
N MET A 165 7.13 1.25 1.66
CA MET A 165 8.22 0.44 1.12
C MET A 165 9.29 0.30 2.21
N SER A 166 9.59 -0.93 2.63
CA SER A 166 10.72 -1.21 3.51
C SER A 166 12.03 -1.21 2.72
N GLU A 167 13.16 -1.14 3.43
CA GLU A 167 14.48 -1.22 2.79
C GLU A 167 14.65 -2.51 1.99
N GLY A 168 14.22 -3.67 2.53
CA GLY A 168 14.26 -4.93 1.79
C GLY A 168 13.44 -4.92 0.50
N HIS A 169 12.29 -4.21 0.48
CA HIS A 169 11.52 -4.03 -0.77
C HIS A 169 12.23 -3.12 -1.77
N ARG A 170 12.99 -2.13 -1.28
CA ARG A 170 13.76 -1.22 -2.13
C ARG A 170 14.93 -1.93 -2.82
N GLU A 171 15.53 -2.88 -2.16
CA GLU A 171 16.68 -3.64 -2.65
C GLU A 171 16.33 -4.71 -3.69
N LYS A 172 15.06 -5.13 -3.76
CA LYS A 172 14.52 -6.06 -4.77
C LYS A 172 14.04 -5.32 -6.01
#